data_d9880f6fb716e5f44947951800811854
#
_entry.id   d9880f6fb716e5f44947951800811854
#
_cell.length_a   1.000
_cell.length_b   1.000
_cell.length_c   1.000
_cell.angle_alpha   90.00
_cell.angle_beta   90.00
_cell.angle_gamma   90.00
#
_symmetry.space_group_name_H-M   'P 1'
#
loop_
_entity.id
_entity.type
_entity.pdbx_description
1 polymer ?
#
loop_
_entity_poly.entity_id
_entity_poly.type
_entity_poly.pdbx_seq_one_letter_code
_entity_poly.pdbx_strand_id
1 'polypeptide(L)'
;MNKSTTMKGISLALGMILLNLTMGCYAQVKELNNPFYCFGNAMNLPNAPKSFEEQAALVKKIGYKAISSSGEENYFEFRKALDKEGLKLPELYIELNIDQGIAIGETKLKKIIRDAKDRDLLITLPISSKLYRNNHLEGDVKLVEILTALADYAAIYHVKLAIYPHYSNYCESIDHALKIATMAGRSNIGIVFNLCHFLKVEGQDQIKEAVTRAMPYLMMVSICGADSGDTKNMDWNRLIQPLGSGSYNTYDIVKLLKDKGYNGIFGLQCYNIRVDAQVALIQSLNTWNSFKRKYAVDK
;
A
#
# COMPACT_ATOMS: atom_id res chain seq x y z
N MET A 1 59.98 -27.63 -69.62
CA MET A 1 58.76 -26.96 -70.03
C MET A 1 57.95 -26.67 -68.74
N ASN A 2 58.10 -25.49 -68.15
CA ASN A 2 57.38 -25.08 -66.92
C ASN A 2 56.74 -23.77 -67.22
N LYS A 3 55.43 -23.73 -67.15
CA LYS A 3 54.65 -22.49 -67.20
C LYS A 3 54.39 -22.03 -65.78
N SER A 4 54.95 -20.89 -65.45
CA SER A 4 54.70 -20.13 -64.27
C SER A 4 53.33 -19.38 -64.39
N THR A 5 52.50 -19.57 -63.46
CA THR A 5 51.21 -18.79 -63.36
C THR A 5 51.27 -17.83 -62.17
N THR A 6 51.35 -16.58 -62.48
CA THR A 6 51.31 -15.42 -61.50
C THR A 6 49.93 -15.25 -60.97
N MET A 7 49.73 -15.35 -59.65
CA MET A 7 48.51 -14.98 -58.95
C MET A 7 48.60 -13.47 -58.57
N LYS A 8 47.70 -12.68 -59.09
CA LYS A 8 47.51 -11.26 -58.67
C LYS A 8 46.74 -11.23 -57.33
N GLY A 9 47.36 -10.67 -56.32
CA GLY A 9 46.76 -10.42 -55.03
C GLY A 9 45.74 -9.27 -55.15
N ILE A 10 44.50 -9.57 -54.68
CA ILE A 10 43.45 -8.57 -54.49
C ILE A 10 43.51 -8.12 -53.04
N SER A 11 43.91 -6.83 -52.81
CA SER A 11 43.92 -6.22 -51.49
C SER A 11 42.49 -5.74 -51.15
N LEU A 12 41.84 -6.43 -50.22
CA LEU A 12 40.54 -6.00 -49.68
C LEU A 12 40.80 -5.00 -48.56
N ALA A 13 40.52 -3.71 -48.80
CA ALA A 13 40.51 -2.69 -47.78
C ALA A 13 39.20 -2.82 -46.95
N LEU A 14 39.35 -3.31 -45.72
CA LEU A 14 38.25 -3.33 -44.75
C LEU A 14 38.06 -1.92 -44.15
N GLY A 15 37.06 -1.18 -44.64
CA GLY A 15 36.64 0.05 -44.03
C GLY A 15 35.88 -0.21 -42.72
N MET A 16 36.50 0.04 -41.56
CA MET A 16 35.82 0.10 -40.28
C MET A 16 34.92 1.35 -40.25
N ILE A 17 33.64 1.14 -40.40
CA ILE A 17 32.63 2.18 -40.06
C ILE A 17 32.47 2.12 -38.56
N LEU A 18 33.08 3.05 -37.81
CA LEU A 18 32.78 3.31 -36.41
C LEU A 18 31.38 3.96 -36.33
N LEU A 19 30.37 3.13 -36.04
CA LEU A 19 29.07 3.61 -35.60
C LEU A 19 29.24 4.16 -34.17
N ASN A 20 29.38 5.47 -34.05
CA ASN A 20 29.21 6.18 -32.78
C ASN A 20 27.74 6.06 -32.35
N LEU A 21 27.39 5.01 -31.60
CA LEU A 21 26.17 4.92 -30.81
C LEU A 21 26.30 5.93 -29.66
N THR A 22 25.87 7.16 -29.91
CA THR A 22 25.52 8.08 -28.83
C THR A 22 24.32 7.47 -28.08
N MET A 23 24.62 6.67 -27.05
CA MET A 23 23.59 6.35 -26.04
C MET A 23 23.20 7.68 -25.39
N GLY A 24 22.16 8.29 -25.92
CA GLY A 24 21.46 9.37 -25.23
C GLY A 24 21.00 8.80 -23.91
N CYS A 25 21.63 9.20 -22.82
CA CYS A 25 21.16 8.94 -21.47
C CYS A 25 19.86 9.74 -21.33
N TYR A 26 18.75 9.17 -21.80
CA TYR A 26 17.44 9.71 -21.45
C TYR A 26 17.33 9.58 -19.96
N ALA A 27 17.45 10.68 -19.24
CA ALA A 27 17.14 10.73 -17.82
C ALA A 27 15.72 10.15 -17.68
N GLN A 28 15.61 8.99 -17.05
CA GLN A 28 14.32 8.32 -16.84
C GLN A 28 13.47 9.31 -16.04
N VAL A 29 12.39 9.81 -16.65
CA VAL A 29 11.47 10.73 -15.97
C VAL A 29 10.99 10.03 -14.71
N LYS A 30 11.31 10.59 -13.56
CA LYS A 30 10.83 10.06 -12.29
C LYS A 30 9.32 10.28 -12.23
N GLU A 31 8.54 9.23 -12.16
CA GLU A 31 7.08 9.30 -12.10
C GLU A 31 6.54 8.73 -10.81
N LEU A 32 5.62 9.44 -10.18
CA LEU A 32 4.78 8.92 -9.10
C LEU A 32 3.52 8.29 -9.74
N ASN A 33 3.67 7.06 -10.24
CA ASN A 33 2.64 6.30 -10.92
C ASN A 33 1.98 5.22 -10.04
N ASN A 34 2.27 5.23 -8.75
CA ASN A 34 1.69 4.30 -7.78
C ASN A 34 0.15 4.41 -7.79
N PRO A 35 -0.57 3.28 -7.70
CA PRO A 35 -2.02 3.30 -7.53
C PRO A 35 -2.41 4.03 -6.25
N PHE A 36 -3.46 4.86 -6.33
CA PHE A 36 -4.03 5.59 -5.20
C PHE A 36 -5.52 5.30 -5.10
N TYR A 37 -5.99 4.91 -3.92
CA TYR A 37 -7.37 4.55 -3.67
C TYR A 37 -7.86 5.14 -2.34
N CYS A 38 -9.17 5.27 -2.14
CA CYS A 38 -9.73 5.68 -0.86
C CYS A 38 -10.10 4.45 -0.01
N PHE A 39 -9.95 4.57 1.31
CA PHE A 39 -10.45 3.57 2.24
C PHE A 39 -11.97 3.55 2.27
N GLY A 40 -12.55 2.37 2.49
CA GLY A 40 -13.99 2.20 2.64
C GLY A 40 -14.60 3.03 3.77
N ASN A 41 -13.82 3.39 4.79
CA ASN A 41 -14.28 4.29 5.85
C ASN A 41 -14.60 5.73 5.37
N ALA A 42 -14.23 6.09 4.14
CA ALA A 42 -14.73 7.31 3.50
C ALA A 42 -16.26 7.30 3.31
N MET A 43 -16.87 6.11 3.27
CA MET A 43 -18.33 5.95 3.16
C MET A 43 -19.06 6.09 4.50
N ASN A 44 -18.33 6.37 5.57
CA ASN A 44 -18.86 6.76 6.89
C ASN A 44 -18.84 8.28 7.12
N LEU A 45 -18.31 9.06 6.18
CA LEU A 45 -18.26 10.51 6.26
C LEU A 45 -19.66 11.14 6.06
N PRO A 46 -19.85 12.41 6.46
CA PRO A 46 -21.10 13.10 6.22
C PRO A 46 -21.54 13.04 4.75
N ASN A 47 -22.83 12.82 4.51
CA ASN A 47 -23.48 12.73 3.20
C ASN A 47 -22.95 11.65 2.27
N ALA A 48 -22.15 10.69 2.76
CA ALA A 48 -21.75 9.53 1.99
C ALA A 48 -22.97 8.66 1.62
N PRO A 49 -23.02 8.10 0.41
CA PRO A 49 -24.10 7.21 0.00
C PRO A 49 -24.11 5.93 0.85
N LYS A 50 -25.29 5.30 0.97
CA LYS A 50 -25.49 4.13 1.85
C LYS A 50 -25.43 2.81 1.10
N SER A 51 -25.92 2.76 -0.14
CA SER A 51 -25.83 1.53 -0.95
C SER A 51 -24.45 1.38 -1.60
N PHE A 52 -24.03 0.15 -1.80
CA PHE A 52 -22.73 -0.14 -2.42
C PHE A 52 -22.66 0.34 -3.87
N GLU A 53 -23.78 0.28 -4.59
CA GLU A 53 -23.88 0.79 -5.96
C GLU A 53 -23.65 2.31 -6.03
N GLU A 54 -24.28 3.07 -5.13
CA GLU A 54 -24.09 4.52 -5.07
C GLU A 54 -22.68 4.89 -4.61
N GLN A 55 -22.09 4.11 -3.66
CA GLN A 55 -20.71 4.30 -3.21
C GLN A 55 -19.74 4.08 -4.39
N ALA A 56 -19.90 3.01 -5.13
CA ALA A 56 -19.08 2.72 -6.30
C ALA A 56 -19.23 3.81 -7.39
N ALA A 57 -20.47 4.22 -7.67
CA ALA A 57 -20.75 5.30 -8.63
C ALA A 57 -20.10 6.64 -8.21
N LEU A 58 -20.19 7.02 -6.92
CA LEU A 58 -19.55 8.22 -6.39
C LEU A 58 -18.03 8.18 -6.56
N VAL A 59 -17.39 7.09 -6.13
CA VAL A 59 -15.95 6.89 -6.20
C VAL A 59 -15.44 7.00 -7.65
N LYS A 60 -16.14 6.36 -8.58
CA LYS A 60 -15.83 6.43 -10.01
C LYS A 60 -16.03 7.84 -10.57
N LYS A 61 -17.15 8.51 -10.24
CA LYS A 61 -17.46 9.88 -10.66
C LYS A 61 -16.39 10.87 -10.26
N ILE A 62 -15.85 10.74 -9.05
CA ILE A 62 -14.74 11.58 -8.54
C ILE A 62 -13.45 11.31 -9.33
N GLY A 63 -13.24 10.08 -9.83
CA GLY A 63 -12.07 9.72 -10.63
C GLY A 63 -11.14 8.70 -9.98
N TYR A 64 -11.45 8.18 -8.80
CA TYR A 64 -10.73 7.05 -8.22
C TYR A 64 -10.91 5.80 -9.10
N LYS A 65 -9.92 4.91 -9.07
CA LYS A 65 -9.95 3.64 -9.78
C LYS A 65 -10.17 2.46 -8.85
N ALA A 66 -10.17 2.72 -7.54
CA ALA A 66 -10.28 1.69 -6.52
C ALA A 66 -10.77 2.28 -5.19
N ILE A 67 -11.37 1.43 -4.38
CA ILE A 67 -11.76 1.70 -2.99
C ILE A 67 -11.55 0.41 -2.19
N SER A 68 -11.09 0.50 -0.93
CA SER A 68 -11.02 -0.67 -0.07
C SER A 68 -12.37 -1.07 0.50
N SER A 69 -12.44 -2.23 1.10
CA SER A 69 -13.67 -2.69 1.77
C SER A 69 -14.03 -1.78 2.94
N SER A 70 -15.32 -1.52 3.08
CA SER A 70 -15.89 -0.86 4.26
C SER A 70 -16.35 -1.87 5.35
N GLY A 71 -16.11 -3.14 5.12
CA GLY A 71 -16.43 -4.23 6.03
C GLY A 71 -16.38 -5.58 5.31
N GLU A 72 -15.83 -6.57 5.99
CA GLU A 72 -15.63 -7.92 5.45
C GLU A 72 -16.94 -8.71 5.33
N GLU A 73 -17.96 -8.36 6.12
CA GLU A 73 -19.24 -9.08 6.11
C GLU A 73 -19.95 -9.01 4.77
N ASN A 74 -19.83 -7.89 4.08
CA ASN A 74 -20.48 -7.60 2.80
C ASN A 74 -19.52 -7.66 1.62
N TYR A 75 -18.41 -8.38 1.74
CA TYR A 75 -17.36 -8.44 0.73
C TYR A 75 -17.90 -8.76 -0.68
N PHE A 76 -18.76 -9.78 -0.81
CA PHE A 76 -19.21 -10.22 -2.13
C PHE A 76 -20.17 -9.23 -2.80
N GLU A 77 -21.08 -8.64 -2.02
CA GLU A 77 -22.03 -7.63 -2.49
C GLU A 77 -21.28 -6.35 -2.91
N PHE A 78 -20.37 -5.89 -2.05
CA PHE A 78 -19.56 -4.72 -2.32
C PHE A 78 -18.68 -4.93 -3.57
N ARG A 79 -17.99 -6.07 -3.65
CA ARG A 79 -17.16 -6.41 -4.81
C ARG A 79 -17.99 -6.43 -6.11
N LYS A 80 -19.22 -7.00 -6.08
CA LYS A 80 -20.12 -7.00 -7.23
C LYS A 80 -20.49 -5.58 -7.70
N ALA A 81 -20.73 -4.66 -6.78
CA ALA A 81 -21.01 -3.26 -7.11
C ALA A 81 -19.77 -2.59 -7.74
N LEU A 82 -18.56 -2.87 -7.21
CA LEU A 82 -17.32 -2.36 -7.78
C LEU A 82 -17.04 -2.91 -9.18
N ASP A 83 -17.22 -4.21 -9.40
CA ASP A 83 -17.03 -4.86 -10.71
C ASP A 83 -17.94 -4.22 -11.77
N LYS A 84 -19.20 -3.89 -11.44
CA LYS A 84 -20.16 -3.21 -12.33
C LYS A 84 -19.66 -1.84 -12.77
N GLU A 85 -18.96 -1.12 -11.90
CA GLU A 85 -18.40 0.19 -12.20
C GLU A 85 -16.96 0.11 -12.77
N GLY A 86 -16.36 -1.08 -12.87
CA GLY A 86 -14.98 -1.27 -13.30
C GLY A 86 -13.96 -0.75 -12.30
N LEU A 87 -14.30 -0.73 -11.00
CA LEU A 87 -13.43 -0.36 -9.89
C LEU A 87 -12.74 -1.59 -9.31
N LYS A 88 -11.52 -1.39 -8.81
CA LYS A 88 -10.77 -2.43 -8.08
C LYS A 88 -11.06 -2.38 -6.58
N LEU A 89 -10.91 -3.54 -5.94
CA LEU A 89 -10.85 -3.71 -4.47
C LEU A 89 -9.42 -4.14 -4.11
N PRO A 90 -8.50 -3.19 -3.85
CA PRO A 90 -7.08 -3.51 -3.67
C PRO A 90 -6.75 -3.99 -2.26
N GLU A 91 -7.62 -3.72 -1.29
CA GLU A 91 -7.36 -3.98 0.11
C GLU A 91 -8.64 -4.38 0.84
N LEU A 92 -8.50 -5.37 1.72
CA LEU A 92 -9.53 -5.83 2.64
C LEU A 92 -8.97 -5.81 4.06
N TYR A 93 -9.53 -4.96 4.90
CA TYR A 93 -9.15 -4.82 6.30
C TYR A 93 -9.94 -5.81 7.16
N ILE A 94 -9.23 -6.73 7.84
CA ILE A 94 -9.83 -7.78 8.68
C ILE A 94 -9.08 -7.85 10.01
N GLU A 95 -9.78 -7.69 11.12
CA GLU A 95 -9.17 -7.86 12.44
C GLU A 95 -8.76 -9.32 12.68
N LEU A 96 -7.52 -9.53 13.11
CA LEU A 96 -7.01 -10.77 13.66
C LEU A 96 -6.81 -10.61 15.17
N ASN A 97 -7.62 -11.34 15.95
CA ASN A 97 -7.45 -11.42 17.40
C ASN A 97 -6.66 -12.67 17.76
N ILE A 98 -5.51 -12.53 18.42
CA ILE A 98 -4.65 -13.67 18.77
C ILE A 98 -5.36 -14.66 19.69
N ASP A 99 -6.25 -14.16 20.53
CA ASP A 99 -6.95 -14.96 21.55
C ASP A 99 -8.08 -15.79 20.95
N GLN A 100 -8.75 -15.27 19.92
CA GLN A 100 -9.99 -15.80 19.33
C GLN A 100 -9.86 -16.20 17.85
N GLY A 101 -8.78 -15.80 17.17
CA GLY A 101 -8.60 -16.01 15.74
C GLY A 101 -9.15 -14.86 14.89
N ILE A 102 -9.63 -15.18 13.69
CA ILE A 102 -10.09 -14.20 12.70
C ILE A 102 -11.56 -13.85 12.95
N ALA A 103 -11.87 -12.55 13.03
CA ALA A 103 -13.18 -12.02 13.42
C ALA A 103 -14.34 -12.57 12.55
N ILE A 104 -14.17 -12.65 11.22
CA ILE A 104 -15.20 -13.15 10.30
C ILE A 104 -15.30 -14.68 10.21
N GLY A 105 -14.46 -15.38 10.96
CA GLY A 105 -14.33 -16.83 10.89
C GLY A 105 -13.50 -17.33 9.69
N GLU A 106 -12.79 -18.42 9.92
CA GLU A 106 -11.84 -18.97 8.94
C GLU A 106 -12.51 -19.41 7.63
N THR A 107 -13.71 -19.99 7.71
CA THR A 107 -14.45 -20.48 6.53
C THR A 107 -14.80 -19.35 5.57
N LYS A 108 -15.25 -18.21 6.10
CA LYS A 108 -15.61 -17.03 5.28
C LYS A 108 -14.37 -16.41 4.67
N LEU A 109 -13.29 -16.25 5.46
CA LEU A 109 -12.03 -15.75 4.95
C LEU A 109 -11.47 -16.63 3.83
N LYS A 110 -11.50 -17.95 3.98
CA LYS A 110 -11.09 -18.89 2.92
C LYS A 110 -11.92 -18.76 1.63
N LYS A 111 -13.23 -18.44 1.73
CA LYS A 111 -14.05 -18.14 0.55
C LYS A 111 -13.60 -16.84 -0.13
N ILE A 112 -13.33 -15.79 0.64
CA ILE A 112 -12.84 -14.52 0.14
C ILE A 112 -11.49 -14.69 -0.57
N ILE A 113 -10.55 -15.42 0.06
CA ILE A 113 -9.23 -15.69 -0.53
C ILE A 113 -9.35 -16.41 -1.88
N ARG A 114 -10.24 -17.39 -2.00
CA ARG A 114 -10.49 -18.08 -3.28
C ARG A 114 -11.09 -17.16 -4.34
N ASP A 115 -12.03 -16.29 -3.97
CA ASP A 115 -12.64 -15.31 -4.87
C ASP A 115 -11.62 -14.25 -5.33
N ALA A 116 -10.68 -13.93 -4.46
CA ALA A 116 -9.63 -12.93 -4.71
C ALA A 116 -8.49 -13.44 -5.62
N LYS A 117 -8.51 -14.70 -6.03
CA LYS A 117 -7.51 -15.25 -6.93
C LYS A 117 -7.31 -14.34 -8.16
N ASP A 118 -6.05 -13.98 -8.40
CA ASP A 118 -5.61 -13.14 -9.53
C ASP A 118 -6.24 -11.72 -9.58
N ARG A 119 -6.74 -11.21 -8.43
CA ARG A 119 -7.36 -9.89 -8.32
C ARG A 119 -6.47 -8.82 -7.67
N ASP A 120 -5.21 -9.13 -7.35
CA ASP A 120 -4.27 -8.24 -6.65
C ASP A 120 -4.81 -7.75 -5.28
N LEU A 121 -5.62 -8.58 -4.58
CA LEU A 121 -6.13 -8.24 -3.26
C LEU A 121 -5.03 -8.39 -2.20
N LEU A 122 -4.85 -7.36 -1.39
CA LEU A 122 -4.08 -7.39 -0.14
C LEU A 122 -5.04 -7.51 1.05
N ILE A 123 -4.86 -8.51 1.91
CA ILE A 123 -5.58 -8.59 3.18
C ILE A 123 -4.71 -7.94 4.25
N THR A 124 -5.20 -6.86 4.85
CA THR A 124 -4.53 -6.14 5.93
C THR A 124 -5.10 -6.55 7.28
N LEU A 125 -4.20 -6.84 8.20
CA LEU A 125 -4.51 -7.47 9.48
C LEU A 125 -4.06 -6.57 10.63
N PRO A 126 -4.94 -5.74 11.22
CA PRO A 126 -4.71 -5.20 12.55
C PRO A 126 -4.78 -6.34 13.56
N ILE A 127 -3.80 -6.39 14.47
CA ILE A 127 -3.64 -7.49 15.40
C ILE A 127 -4.02 -7.06 16.80
N SER A 128 -5.04 -7.70 17.38
CA SER A 128 -5.49 -7.42 18.76
C SER A 128 -5.27 -8.61 19.70
N SER A 129 -5.17 -8.33 20.99
CA SER A 129 -5.16 -9.30 22.07
C SER A 129 -5.60 -8.64 23.37
N LYS A 130 -6.28 -9.37 24.23
CA LYS A 130 -6.56 -9.02 25.62
C LYS A 130 -5.67 -9.76 26.59
N LEU A 131 -5.14 -10.92 26.19
CA LEU A 131 -4.30 -11.79 27.01
C LEU A 131 -2.83 -11.39 26.98
N TYR A 132 -2.35 -10.93 25.83
CA TYR A 132 -0.94 -10.61 25.63
C TYR A 132 -0.72 -9.10 25.52
N ARG A 133 0.32 -8.61 26.20
CA ARG A 133 0.82 -7.24 25.99
C ARG A 133 1.59 -7.16 24.69
N ASN A 134 1.72 -5.95 24.18
CA ASN A 134 2.56 -5.65 23.01
C ASN A 134 3.98 -6.27 23.18
N ASN A 135 4.50 -6.90 22.14
CA ASN A 135 5.80 -7.58 22.10
C ASN A 135 5.98 -8.77 23.08
N HIS A 136 4.91 -9.38 23.56
CA HIS A 136 5.01 -10.56 24.42
C HIS A 136 5.43 -11.78 23.60
N LEU A 137 6.51 -12.46 23.98
CA LEU A 137 7.10 -13.55 23.20
C LEU A 137 6.11 -14.68 22.86
N GLU A 138 5.33 -15.14 23.84
CA GLU A 138 4.33 -16.20 23.64
C GLU A 138 3.21 -15.74 22.68
N GLY A 139 2.77 -14.47 22.80
CA GLY A 139 1.82 -13.88 21.87
C GLY A 139 2.38 -13.79 20.45
N ASP A 140 3.65 -13.44 20.30
CA ASP A 140 4.34 -13.40 19.01
C ASP A 140 4.41 -14.79 18.36
N VAL A 141 4.78 -15.82 19.13
CA VAL A 141 4.82 -17.21 18.63
C VAL A 141 3.45 -17.66 18.15
N LYS A 142 2.41 -17.44 18.95
CA LYS A 142 1.02 -17.77 18.58
C LYS A 142 0.54 -17.02 17.35
N LEU A 143 0.85 -15.72 17.25
CA LEU A 143 0.53 -14.91 16.09
C LEU A 143 1.22 -15.42 14.82
N VAL A 144 2.51 -15.76 14.90
CA VAL A 144 3.28 -16.31 13.79
C VAL A 144 2.71 -17.64 13.30
N GLU A 145 2.28 -18.52 14.19
CA GLU A 145 1.61 -19.78 13.82
C GLU A 145 0.33 -19.51 13.01
N ILE A 146 -0.54 -18.62 13.49
CA ILE A 146 -1.78 -18.24 12.80
C ILE A 146 -1.49 -17.62 11.43
N LEU A 147 -0.57 -16.66 11.38
CA LEU A 147 -0.22 -15.96 10.15
C LEU A 147 0.42 -16.89 9.11
N THR A 148 1.28 -17.80 9.54
CA THR A 148 1.93 -18.77 8.65
C THR A 148 0.91 -19.71 8.01
N ALA A 149 0.01 -20.28 8.79
CA ALA A 149 -1.05 -21.14 8.28
C ALA A 149 -1.97 -20.41 7.29
N LEU A 150 -2.34 -19.16 7.61
CA LEU A 150 -3.16 -18.33 6.72
C LEU A 150 -2.40 -17.96 5.43
N ALA A 151 -1.13 -17.60 5.54
CA ALA A 151 -0.30 -17.23 4.40
C ALA A 151 -0.06 -18.41 3.45
N ASP A 152 0.19 -19.59 3.99
CA ASP A 152 0.37 -20.82 3.18
C ASP A 152 -0.92 -21.14 2.39
N TYR A 153 -2.10 -20.96 3.01
CA TYR A 153 -3.36 -21.08 2.29
C TYR A 153 -3.56 -19.98 1.24
N ALA A 154 -3.27 -18.71 1.59
CA ALA A 154 -3.44 -17.56 0.72
C ALA A 154 -2.49 -17.61 -0.51
N ALA A 155 -1.29 -18.17 -0.34
CA ALA A 155 -0.32 -18.33 -1.41
C ALA A 155 -0.83 -19.18 -2.59
N ILE A 156 -1.69 -20.19 -2.32
CA ILE A 156 -2.32 -21.04 -3.35
C ILE A 156 -3.15 -20.20 -4.34
N TYR A 157 -3.66 -19.06 -3.88
CA TYR A 157 -4.53 -18.16 -4.64
C TYR A 157 -3.85 -16.84 -5.00
N HIS A 158 -2.54 -16.73 -4.81
CA HIS A 158 -1.73 -15.52 -5.05
C HIS A 158 -2.18 -14.29 -4.23
N VAL A 159 -2.81 -14.53 -3.07
CA VAL A 159 -3.25 -13.47 -2.16
C VAL A 159 -2.15 -13.17 -1.15
N LYS A 160 -1.94 -11.88 -0.88
CA LYS A 160 -0.94 -11.38 0.06
C LYS A 160 -1.61 -10.94 1.36
N LEU A 161 -0.85 -11.04 2.45
CA LEU A 161 -1.24 -10.58 3.77
C LEU A 161 -0.29 -9.49 4.25
N ALA A 162 -0.79 -8.48 4.94
CA ALA A 162 0.06 -7.47 5.55
C ALA A 162 -0.37 -7.19 6.99
N ILE A 163 0.57 -7.23 7.90
CA ILE A 163 0.36 -6.80 9.29
C ILE A 163 0.15 -5.30 9.27
N TYR A 164 -0.91 -4.86 9.93
CA TYR A 164 -1.31 -3.45 9.98
C TYR A 164 -1.06 -2.89 11.38
N PRO A 165 0.07 -2.21 11.62
CA PRO A 165 0.32 -1.54 12.90
C PRO A 165 -0.79 -0.55 13.22
N HIS A 166 -1.45 -0.74 14.36
CA HIS A 166 -2.59 0.06 14.76
C HIS A 166 -2.45 0.47 16.22
N TYR A 167 -2.58 1.78 16.48
CA TYR A 167 -2.52 2.34 17.83
C TYR A 167 -3.45 1.58 18.79
N SER A 168 -2.95 1.28 19.97
CA SER A 168 -3.67 0.56 21.04
C SER A 168 -3.98 -0.92 20.75
N ASN A 169 -3.44 -1.49 19.67
CA ASN A 169 -3.53 -2.90 19.35
C ASN A 169 -2.29 -3.67 19.85
N TYR A 170 -2.33 -5.01 19.77
CA TYR A 170 -1.19 -5.86 20.12
C TYR A 170 0.05 -5.53 19.28
N CYS A 171 -0.15 -5.30 17.98
CA CYS A 171 0.92 -4.85 17.08
C CYS A 171 0.66 -3.39 16.67
N GLU A 172 1.35 -2.44 17.30
CA GLU A 172 1.14 -1.01 17.07
C GLU A 172 2.35 -0.28 16.46
N SER A 173 3.55 -0.89 16.48
CA SER A 173 4.76 -0.27 15.93
C SER A 173 5.27 -0.98 14.68
N ILE A 174 6.01 -0.24 13.84
CA ILE A 174 6.66 -0.77 12.64
C ILE A 174 7.66 -1.86 13.01
N ASP A 175 8.45 -1.66 14.05
CA ASP A 175 9.48 -2.64 14.47
C ASP A 175 8.86 -3.95 14.95
N HIS A 176 7.73 -3.90 15.67
CA HIS A 176 7.00 -5.11 16.04
C HIS A 176 6.44 -5.85 14.82
N ALA A 177 5.82 -5.12 13.88
CA ALA A 177 5.32 -5.73 12.65
C ALA A 177 6.43 -6.37 11.81
N LEU A 178 7.60 -5.73 11.71
CA LEU A 178 8.78 -6.28 11.05
C LEU A 178 9.28 -7.55 11.72
N LYS A 179 9.35 -7.57 13.06
CA LYS A 179 9.71 -8.75 13.84
C LYS A 179 8.79 -9.93 13.50
N ILE A 180 7.48 -9.73 13.54
CA ILE A 180 6.48 -10.76 13.23
C ILE A 180 6.60 -11.24 11.78
N ALA A 181 6.67 -10.33 10.81
CA ALA A 181 6.82 -10.68 9.39
C ALA A 181 8.09 -11.49 9.13
N THR A 182 9.20 -11.12 9.78
CA THR A 182 10.48 -11.85 9.71
C THR A 182 10.38 -13.24 10.32
N MET A 183 9.76 -13.36 11.50
CA MET A 183 9.55 -14.67 12.17
C MET A 183 8.66 -15.59 11.33
N ALA A 184 7.62 -15.05 10.68
CA ALA A 184 6.73 -15.83 9.81
C ALA A 184 7.44 -16.36 8.57
N GLY A 185 8.42 -15.65 8.02
CA GLY A 185 9.30 -16.12 6.95
C GLY A 185 8.57 -16.50 5.66
N ARG A 186 7.48 -15.82 5.30
CA ARG A 186 6.70 -16.05 4.09
C ARG A 186 6.76 -14.86 3.15
N SER A 187 7.02 -15.08 1.87
CA SER A 187 7.14 -14.02 0.87
C SER A 187 5.84 -13.27 0.58
N ASN A 188 4.70 -13.86 0.91
CA ASN A 188 3.38 -13.24 0.80
C ASN A 188 2.89 -12.61 2.11
N ILE A 189 3.75 -12.49 3.13
CA ILE A 189 3.52 -11.68 4.33
C ILE A 189 4.38 -10.43 4.28
N GLY A 190 3.77 -9.28 4.48
CA GLY A 190 4.46 -8.00 4.63
C GLY A 190 3.81 -7.14 5.70
N ILE A 191 4.05 -5.84 5.61
CA ILE A 191 3.54 -4.85 6.56
C ILE A 191 2.89 -3.67 5.85
N VAL A 192 2.04 -2.97 6.58
CA VAL A 192 1.48 -1.66 6.20
C VAL A 192 2.24 -0.56 6.94
N PHE A 193 2.60 0.51 6.25
CA PHE A 193 2.93 1.78 6.90
C PHE A 193 1.67 2.66 6.91
N ASN A 194 1.11 2.92 8.09
CA ASN A 194 -0.04 3.81 8.26
C ASN A 194 0.41 5.11 8.93
N LEU A 195 0.31 6.24 8.21
CA LEU A 195 0.82 7.52 8.68
C LEU A 195 0.21 7.95 10.01
N CYS A 196 -1.12 7.94 10.15
CA CYS A 196 -1.77 8.47 11.35
C CYS A 196 -1.45 7.64 12.61
N HIS A 197 -1.41 6.31 12.50
CA HIS A 197 -1.03 5.45 13.62
C HIS A 197 0.45 5.59 13.94
N PHE A 198 1.30 5.69 12.92
CA PHE A 198 2.73 5.92 13.11
C PHE A 198 2.99 7.24 13.85
N LEU A 199 2.36 8.34 13.40
CA LEU A 199 2.47 9.64 14.07
C LEU A 199 2.04 9.57 15.54
N LYS A 200 0.97 8.81 15.82
CA LYS A 200 0.43 8.65 17.17
C LYS A 200 1.32 7.80 18.09
N VAL A 201 1.97 6.76 17.57
CA VAL A 201 2.76 5.79 18.34
C VAL A 201 4.23 6.19 18.41
N GLU A 202 4.85 6.42 17.26
CA GLU A 202 6.30 6.58 17.15
C GLU A 202 6.72 8.05 17.00
N GLY A 203 5.83 8.90 16.47
CA GLY A 203 6.07 10.33 16.29
C GLY A 203 6.73 10.67 14.95
N GLN A 204 6.60 11.92 14.54
CA GLN A 204 7.02 12.36 13.20
C GLN A 204 8.54 12.25 12.96
N ASP A 205 9.37 12.38 14.00
CA ASP A 205 10.82 12.45 13.85
C ASP A 205 11.45 11.09 13.47
N GLN A 206 10.73 9.99 13.70
CA GLN A 206 11.20 8.62 13.44
C GLN A 206 10.85 8.10 12.04
N ILE A 207 10.12 8.87 11.23
CA ILE A 207 9.54 8.39 9.95
C ILE A 207 10.62 7.91 8.97
N LYS A 208 11.69 8.67 8.82
CA LYS A 208 12.74 8.37 7.82
C LYS A 208 13.41 7.02 8.09
N GLU A 209 13.75 6.78 9.33
CA GLU A 209 14.38 5.55 9.79
C GLU A 209 13.41 4.38 9.73
N ALA A 210 12.18 4.56 10.21
CA ALA A 210 11.15 3.53 10.18
C ALA A 210 10.78 3.11 8.76
N VAL A 211 10.55 4.05 7.85
CA VAL A 211 10.31 3.78 6.43
C VAL A 211 11.49 3.03 5.81
N THR A 212 12.72 3.40 6.15
CA THR A 212 13.91 2.72 5.62
C THR A 212 13.97 1.26 6.04
N ARG A 213 13.68 0.96 7.31
CA ARG A 213 13.62 -0.42 7.82
C ARG A 213 12.43 -1.20 7.22
N ALA A 214 11.30 -0.53 7.01
CA ALA A 214 10.07 -1.13 6.51
C ALA A 214 10.15 -1.57 5.04
N MET A 215 10.93 -0.89 4.21
CA MET A 215 10.97 -1.06 2.75
C MET A 215 10.98 -2.51 2.24
N PRO A 216 11.79 -3.45 2.79
CA PRO A 216 11.84 -4.83 2.29
C PRO A 216 10.52 -5.60 2.47
N TYR A 217 9.68 -5.20 3.41
CA TYR A 217 8.42 -5.86 3.77
C TYR A 217 7.19 -5.02 3.43
N LEU A 218 7.38 -3.80 2.90
CA LEU A 218 6.30 -2.82 2.73
C LEU A 218 5.41 -3.18 1.54
N MET A 219 4.17 -3.56 1.81
CA MET A 219 3.19 -3.91 0.78
C MET A 219 2.18 -2.78 0.49
N MET A 220 1.91 -1.94 1.48
CA MET A 220 0.94 -0.86 1.38
C MET A 220 1.36 0.32 2.26
N VAL A 221 1.03 1.51 1.81
CA VAL A 221 1.15 2.76 2.57
C VAL A 221 -0.21 3.43 2.68
N SER A 222 -0.59 3.82 3.89
CA SER A 222 -1.80 4.63 4.13
C SER A 222 -1.41 6.03 4.53
N ILE A 223 -1.97 7.02 3.85
CA ILE A 223 -1.72 8.45 4.06
C ILE A 223 -3.00 9.24 4.26
N CYS A 224 -2.87 10.40 4.89
CA CYS A 224 -3.92 11.42 5.04
C CYS A 224 -3.24 12.78 5.24
N GLY A 225 -4.01 13.85 5.35
CA GLY A 225 -3.55 15.10 5.93
C GLY A 225 -3.40 14.95 7.45
N ALA A 226 -2.47 15.68 8.04
CA ALA A 226 -2.20 15.70 9.47
C ALA A 226 -1.58 17.01 9.91
N ASP A 227 -1.57 17.29 11.22
CA ASP A 227 -0.76 18.35 11.80
C ASP A 227 0.61 17.83 12.24
N SER A 228 1.62 18.72 12.17
CA SER A 228 2.96 18.50 12.70
C SER A 228 3.10 18.95 14.15
N GLY A 229 4.13 18.49 14.86
CA GLY A 229 4.46 18.83 16.24
C GLY A 229 4.47 17.61 17.15
N ASP A 230 4.01 17.74 18.38
CA ASP A 230 3.92 16.61 19.33
C ASP A 230 2.75 15.66 18.96
N THR A 231 2.93 14.91 17.88
CA THR A 231 1.90 14.07 17.26
C THR A 231 1.41 12.95 18.20
N LYS A 232 2.24 12.50 19.12
CA LYS A 232 1.89 11.44 20.10
C LYS A 232 0.75 11.87 21.02
N ASN A 233 0.69 13.15 21.35
CA ASN A 233 -0.32 13.74 22.23
C ASN A 233 -1.46 14.44 21.47
N MET A 234 -1.45 14.44 20.14
CA MET A 234 -2.51 15.04 19.34
C MET A 234 -3.80 14.23 19.32
N ASP A 235 -4.92 14.90 19.20
CA ASP A 235 -6.21 14.27 18.93
C ASP A 235 -6.29 13.72 17.51
N TRP A 236 -7.14 12.73 17.29
CA TRP A 236 -7.28 12.06 16.01
C TRP A 236 -7.73 12.99 14.87
N ASN A 237 -8.56 13.99 15.14
CA ASN A 237 -8.99 14.98 14.16
C ASN A 237 -7.85 15.89 13.65
N ARG A 238 -6.72 15.92 14.35
CA ARG A 238 -5.48 16.57 13.91
C ARG A 238 -4.55 15.64 13.16
N LEU A 239 -4.66 14.33 13.38
CA LEU A 239 -3.84 13.30 12.74
C LEU A 239 -4.49 12.66 11.51
N ILE A 240 -5.81 12.85 11.33
CA ILE A 240 -6.57 12.33 10.18
C ILE A 240 -7.43 13.46 9.62
N GLN A 241 -6.96 14.01 8.50
CA GLN A 241 -7.59 15.10 7.77
C GLN A 241 -7.65 14.75 6.27
N PRO A 242 -8.46 15.43 5.45
CA PRO A 242 -8.36 15.29 4.00
C PRO A 242 -6.93 15.52 3.54
N LEU A 243 -6.43 14.74 2.59
CA LEU A 243 -5.07 14.89 2.10
C LEU A 243 -4.84 16.32 1.58
N GLY A 244 -3.74 16.93 1.98
CA GLY A 244 -3.44 18.33 1.70
C GLY A 244 -3.94 19.31 2.77
N SER A 245 -4.64 18.83 3.80
CA SER A 245 -4.96 19.62 5.00
C SER A 245 -3.93 19.37 6.10
N GLY A 246 -3.90 20.27 7.09
CA GLY A 246 -2.96 20.23 8.20
C GLY A 246 -1.60 20.82 7.85
N SER A 247 -0.74 20.90 8.86
CA SER A 247 0.61 21.48 8.74
C SER A 247 1.71 20.45 8.44
N TYR A 248 1.39 19.15 8.51
CA TYR A 248 2.34 18.09 8.21
C TYR A 248 2.53 17.92 6.70
N ASN A 249 3.78 17.95 6.23
CA ASN A 249 4.09 17.80 4.80
C ASN A 249 4.05 16.31 4.38
N THR A 250 2.87 15.79 4.11
CA THR A 250 2.69 14.39 3.67
C THR A 250 3.42 14.08 2.34
N TYR A 251 3.68 15.08 1.50
CA TYR A 251 4.43 14.89 0.27
C TYR A 251 5.85 14.37 0.52
N ASP A 252 6.51 14.80 1.59
CA ASP A 252 7.89 14.37 1.89
C ASP A 252 7.99 12.88 2.16
N ILE A 253 6.94 12.28 2.77
CA ILE A 253 6.88 10.81 2.95
C ILE A 253 6.68 10.12 1.61
N VAL A 254 5.76 10.61 0.78
CA VAL A 254 5.50 10.03 -0.55
C VAL A 254 6.77 10.09 -1.40
N LYS A 255 7.47 11.23 -1.37
CA LYS A 255 8.75 11.41 -2.05
C LYS A 255 9.82 10.46 -1.52
N LEU A 256 9.99 10.38 -0.19
CA LEU A 256 10.94 9.48 0.46
C LEU A 256 10.73 8.02 0.04
N LEU A 257 9.49 7.55 0.11
CA LEU A 257 9.12 6.19 -0.30
C LEU A 257 9.45 5.94 -1.77
N LYS A 258 9.06 6.86 -2.63
CA LYS A 258 9.29 6.74 -4.08
C LYS A 258 10.77 6.77 -4.43
N ASP A 259 11.55 7.66 -3.81
CA ASP A 259 13.01 7.75 -4.01
C ASP A 259 13.73 6.47 -3.52
N LYS A 260 13.17 5.76 -2.54
CA LYS A 260 13.66 4.46 -2.08
C LYS A 260 13.15 3.27 -2.94
N GLY A 261 12.39 3.53 -4.00
CA GLY A 261 11.92 2.50 -4.93
C GLY A 261 10.58 1.85 -4.57
N TYR A 262 9.79 2.44 -3.67
CA TYR A 262 8.45 1.93 -3.38
C TYR A 262 7.54 2.03 -4.61
N ASN A 263 7.01 0.89 -5.06
CA ASN A 263 6.09 0.78 -6.19
C ASN A 263 4.72 0.20 -5.81
N GLY A 264 4.47 0.01 -4.51
CA GLY A 264 3.20 -0.50 -3.99
C GLY A 264 2.07 0.54 -4.04
N ILE A 265 0.94 0.18 -3.45
CA ILE A 265 -0.30 0.97 -3.43
C ILE A 265 -0.29 2.00 -2.29
N PHE A 266 -0.97 3.13 -2.53
CA PHE A 266 -1.26 4.14 -1.51
C PHE A 266 -2.76 4.18 -1.22
N GLY A 267 -3.13 4.05 0.06
CA GLY A 267 -4.50 4.19 0.54
C GLY A 267 -4.73 5.53 1.23
N LEU A 268 -5.87 6.16 0.97
CA LEU A 268 -6.31 7.37 1.65
C LEU A 268 -7.09 7.00 2.91
N GLN A 269 -6.54 7.27 4.08
CA GLN A 269 -7.25 7.13 5.35
C GLN A 269 -8.24 8.27 5.55
N CYS A 270 -9.50 7.93 5.86
CA CYS A 270 -10.59 8.89 6.01
C CYS A 270 -11.34 8.78 7.35
N TYR A 271 -10.84 7.96 8.30
CA TYR A 271 -11.57 7.70 9.54
C TYR A 271 -11.94 8.99 10.29
N ASN A 272 -13.22 9.14 10.62
CA ASN A 272 -13.78 10.23 11.44
C ASN A 272 -13.49 11.66 10.93
N ILE A 273 -13.23 11.85 9.64
CA ILE A 273 -13.21 13.18 9.02
C ILE A 273 -14.63 13.76 9.07
N ARG A 274 -14.76 15.03 9.49
CA ARG A 274 -16.05 15.70 9.68
C ARG A 274 -16.43 16.59 8.50
N VAL A 275 -15.88 16.31 7.33
CA VAL A 275 -16.15 17.00 6.08
C VAL A 275 -17.02 16.10 5.21
N ASP A 276 -17.89 16.70 4.37
CA ASP A 276 -18.65 15.98 3.34
C ASP A 276 -17.77 15.00 2.56
N ALA A 277 -18.29 13.78 2.35
CA ALA A 277 -17.52 12.70 1.73
C ALA A 277 -17.00 13.09 0.33
N GLN A 278 -17.85 13.67 -0.50
CA GLN A 278 -17.46 14.07 -1.86
C GLN A 278 -16.40 15.18 -1.82
N VAL A 279 -16.54 16.17 -0.92
CA VAL A 279 -15.58 17.27 -0.75
C VAL A 279 -14.22 16.71 -0.30
N ALA A 280 -14.20 15.88 0.73
CA ALA A 280 -12.95 15.27 1.25
C ALA A 280 -12.23 14.43 0.20
N LEU A 281 -12.98 13.61 -0.57
CA LEU A 281 -12.43 12.75 -1.60
C LEU A 281 -11.89 13.54 -2.80
N ILE A 282 -12.61 14.57 -3.28
CA ILE A 282 -12.16 15.44 -4.38
C ILE A 282 -10.88 16.19 -3.97
N GLN A 283 -10.85 16.79 -2.79
CA GLN A 283 -9.67 17.50 -2.28
C GLN A 283 -8.47 16.54 -2.24
N SER A 284 -8.65 15.35 -1.68
CA SER A 284 -7.57 14.37 -1.51
C SER A 284 -7.02 13.86 -2.85
N LEU A 285 -7.89 13.61 -3.83
CA LEU A 285 -7.45 13.19 -5.16
C LEU A 285 -6.72 14.31 -5.91
N ASN A 286 -7.19 15.56 -5.78
CA ASN A 286 -6.51 16.72 -6.36
C ASN A 286 -5.12 16.93 -5.75
N THR A 287 -5.00 16.76 -4.44
CA THR A 287 -3.71 16.81 -3.74
C THR A 287 -2.78 15.69 -4.21
N TRP A 288 -3.26 14.45 -4.32
CA TRP A 288 -2.47 13.34 -4.88
C TRP A 288 -1.98 13.66 -6.30
N ASN A 289 -2.83 14.20 -7.15
CA ASN A 289 -2.45 14.62 -8.50
C ASN A 289 -1.44 15.77 -8.48
N SER A 290 -1.48 16.65 -7.49
CA SER A 290 -0.45 17.68 -7.32
C SER A 290 0.90 17.06 -6.89
N PHE A 291 0.90 16.04 -6.02
CA PHE A 291 2.10 15.30 -5.65
C PHE A 291 2.75 14.63 -6.87
N LYS A 292 1.94 14.06 -7.77
CA LYS A 292 2.45 13.47 -9.03
C LYS A 292 3.17 14.52 -9.88
N ARG A 293 2.56 15.68 -10.07
CA ARG A 293 3.19 16.78 -10.83
C ARG A 293 4.45 17.29 -10.16
N LYS A 294 4.40 17.49 -8.84
CA LYS A 294 5.56 17.95 -8.06
C LYS A 294 6.71 16.94 -8.15
N TYR A 295 6.44 15.66 -7.98
CA TYR A 295 7.48 14.61 -8.04
C TYR A 295 8.16 14.53 -9.42
N ALA A 296 7.42 14.80 -10.50
CA ALA A 296 7.97 14.80 -11.85
C ALA A 296 9.01 15.92 -12.09
N VAL A 297 8.94 17.02 -11.32
CA VAL A 297 9.85 18.18 -11.44
C VAL A 297 10.88 18.27 -10.31
N ASP A 298 10.65 17.58 -9.18
CA ASP A 298 11.61 17.50 -8.07
C ASP A 298 12.80 16.62 -8.49
N LYS A 299 13.94 17.25 -8.75
CA LYS A 299 15.20 16.62 -9.17
C LYS A 299 16.08 16.25 -7.98
#